data_e9776e34af4503cfe48c3780e301e845
#
_entry.id   e9776e34af4503cfe48c3780e301e845
#
_cell.length_a   1.000
_cell.length_b   1.000
_cell.length_c   1.000
_cell.angle_alpha   90.00
_cell.angle_beta   90.00
_cell.angle_gamma   90.00
#
_symmetry.space_group_name_H-M   'P 1'
#
loop_
_entity.id
_entity.type
_entity.pdbx_description
1 polymer ?
#
loop_
_entity_poly.entity_id
_entity_poly.type
_entity_poly.pdbx_seq_one_letter_code
_entity_poly.pdbx_strand_id
1 'polypeptide(L)'
;QNPEKGFLSLESEIDIVSEAGIGIHLNWGRSAVEGRSADTAYEHVLEAGKRGVLDGIIFSGAGPEETQYGYSWIDGHLPAQADEATSLMDEAEIARCAQAAVAGGAKYLGAKVCVPKDASLEQRLAMLTNIYRACGVGE
;
A
#
# COMPACT_ATOMS: atom_id res chain seq x y z
N GLN A 1 3.92 -19.54 7.49
CA GLN A 1 3.89 -18.24 8.14
C GLN A 1 2.48 -17.94 8.63
N ASN A 2 2.33 -17.72 9.90
CA ASN A 2 1.03 -17.35 10.46
C ASN A 2 0.74 -15.88 10.13
N PRO A 3 -0.36 -15.58 9.42
CA PRO A 3 -0.75 -14.21 9.22
C PRO A 3 -1.14 -13.59 10.57
N GLU A 4 -0.47 -12.53 10.93
CA GLU A 4 -0.63 -11.87 12.23
C GLU A 4 -2.08 -11.44 12.51
N LYS A 5 -2.81 -11.09 11.47
CA LYS A 5 -4.18 -10.59 11.57
C LYS A 5 -5.23 -11.51 10.95
N GLY A 6 -4.83 -12.68 10.46
CA GLY A 6 -5.77 -13.66 9.91
C GLY A 6 -6.50 -13.23 8.66
N PHE A 7 -5.88 -12.41 7.79
CA PHE A 7 -6.49 -11.99 6.56
C PHE A 7 -6.64 -13.14 5.56
N LEU A 8 -7.69 -13.08 4.76
CA LEU A 8 -7.90 -13.97 3.63
C LEU A 8 -6.91 -13.66 2.49
N SER A 9 -6.74 -14.60 1.59
CA SER A 9 -6.02 -14.32 0.34
C SER A 9 -6.80 -13.29 -0.50
N LEU A 10 -6.10 -12.58 -1.38
CA LEU A 10 -6.75 -11.64 -2.28
C LEU A 10 -7.84 -12.33 -3.12
N GLU A 11 -7.57 -13.52 -3.64
CA GLU A 11 -8.53 -14.27 -4.44
C GLU A 11 -9.83 -14.53 -3.67
N SER A 12 -9.72 -14.97 -2.43
CA SER A 12 -10.88 -15.19 -1.57
C SER A 12 -11.65 -13.89 -1.30
N GLU A 13 -10.94 -12.80 -1.05
CA GLU A 13 -11.56 -11.49 -0.85
C GLU A 13 -12.30 -11.02 -2.10
N ILE A 14 -11.69 -11.19 -3.28
CA ILE A 14 -12.31 -10.82 -4.56
C ILE A 14 -13.61 -11.62 -4.78
N ASP A 15 -13.59 -12.91 -4.51
CA ASP A 15 -14.79 -13.75 -4.67
C ASP A 15 -15.93 -13.28 -3.76
N ILE A 16 -15.62 -12.96 -2.50
CA ILE A 16 -16.60 -12.48 -1.53
C ILE A 16 -17.19 -11.14 -1.96
N VAL A 17 -16.33 -10.15 -2.30
CA VAL A 17 -16.83 -8.82 -2.66
C VAL A 17 -17.57 -8.81 -3.99
N SER A 18 -17.16 -9.68 -4.93
CA SER A 18 -17.86 -9.84 -6.21
C SER A 18 -19.28 -10.36 -5.99
N GLU A 19 -19.43 -11.37 -5.13
CA GLU A 19 -20.74 -11.92 -4.79
C GLU A 19 -21.61 -10.90 -4.06
N ALA A 20 -21.01 -10.10 -3.18
CA ALA A 20 -21.72 -9.08 -2.43
C ALA A 20 -22.03 -7.82 -3.26
N GLY A 21 -21.46 -7.67 -4.45
CA GLY A 21 -21.64 -6.49 -5.30
C GLY A 21 -20.96 -5.23 -4.79
N ILE A 22 -19.86 -5.39 -4.05
CA ILE A 22 -19.07 -4.26 -3.52
C ILE A 22 -17.64 -4.34 -4.06
N GLY A 23 -16.86 -3.29 -3.84
CA GLY A 23 -15.47 -3.24 -4.26
C GLY A 23 -14.49 -3.52 -3.13
N ILE A 24 -13.21 -3.55 -3.49
CA ILE A 24 -12.11 -3.82 -2.58
C ILE A 24 -11.16 -2.63 -2.54
N HIS A 25 -10.61 -2.38 -1.39
CA HIS A 25 -9.55 -1.46 -1.09
C HIS A 25 -8.28 -2.25 -0.88
N LEU A 26 -7.25 -2.02 -1.64
CA LEU A 26 -5.95 -2.62 -1.39
C LEU A 26 -5.12 -1.75 -0.44
N ASN A 27 -4.36 -2.40 0.42
CA ASN A 27 -3.32 -1.77 1.21
C ASN A 27 -1.98 -2.26 0.66
N TRP A 28 -1.18 -1.33 0.14
CA TRP A 28 0.10 -1.66 -0.50
C TRP A 28 1.00 -2.48 0.41
N GLY A 29 1.16 -2.04 1.66
CA GLY A 29 2.03 -2.70 2.63
C GLY A 29 1.57 -4.10 2.98
N ARG A 30 0.27 -4.30 3.17
CA ARG A 30 -0.30 -5.62 3.44
C ARG A 30 -0.03 -6.59 2.31
N SER A 31 -0.22 -6.14 1.07
CA SER A 31 0.07 -6.96 -0.11
C SER A 31 1.55 -7.31 -0.19
N ALA A 32 2.43 -6.33 0.05
CA ALA A 32 3.88 -6.55 0.05
C ALA A 32 4.30 -7.55 1.14
N VAL A 33 3.71 -7.46 2.33
CA VAL A 33 3.99 -8.40 3.44
C VAL A 33 3.54 -9.83 3.09
N GLU A 34 2.38 -9.97 2.45
CA GLU A 34 1.85 -11.29 2.07
C GLU A 34 2.84 -12.06 1.19
N GLY A 35 3.38 -11.41 0.17
CA GLY A 35 4.35 -12.03 -0.74
C GLY A 35 5.81 -11.74 -0.42
N ARG A 36 6.07 -10.95 0.62
CA ARG A 36 7.40 -10.44 0.97
C ARG A 36 8.12 -9.81 -0.22
N SER A 37 7.38 -9.02 -1.00
CA SER A 37 7.85 -8.39 -2.22
C SER A 37 6.95 -7.22 -2.61
N ALA A 38 7.56 -6.15 -3.13
CA ALA A 38 6.83 -5.06 -3.75
C ALA A 38 6.04 -5.53 -4.99
N ASP A 39 6.55 -6.51 -5.71
CA ASP A 39 5.88 -7.06 -6.89
C ASP A 39 4.50 -7.64 -6.55
N THR A 40 4.35 -8.25 -5.37
CA THR A 40 3.06 -8.78 -4.92
C THR A 40 2.00 -7.67 -4.85
N ALA A 41 2.37 -6.49 -4.35
CA ALA A 41 1.45 -5.36 -4.30
C ALA A 41 0.99 -4.95 -5.70
N TYR A 42 1.92 -4.85 -6.65
CA TYR A 42 1.59 -4.52 -8.03
C TYR A 42 0.70 -5.58 -8.68
N GLU A 43 1.01 -6.86 -8.49
CA GLU A 43 0.20 -7.98 -9.00
C GLU A 43 -1.23 -7.94 -8.44
N HIS A 44 -1.39 -7.63 -7.16
CA HIS A 44 -2.70 -7.49 -6.52
C HIS A 44 -3.51 -6.35 -7.15
N VAL A 45 -2.87 -5.21 -7.43
CA VAL A 45 -3.54 -4.09 -8.11
C VAL A 45 -4.04 -4.52 -9.50
N LEU A 46 -3.18 -5.19 -10.27
CA LEU A 46 -3.54 -5.67 -11.60
C LEU A 46 -4.70 -6.66 -11.55
N GLU A 47 -4.67 -7.61 -10.62
CA GLU A 47 -5.70 -8.63 -10.51
C GLU A 47 -7.05 -8.04 -10.07
N ALA A 48 -7.06 -7.18 -9.06
CA ALA A 48 -8.29 -6.54 -8.61
C ALA A 48 -8.89 -5.63 -9.69
N GLY A 49 -8.03 -4.92 -10.43
CA GLY A 49 -8.46 -4.10 -11.57
C GLY A 49 -9.06 -4.92 -12.69
N LYS A 50 -8.40 -6.02 -13.07
CA LYS A 50 -8.85 -6.96 -14.09
C LYS A 50 -10.21 -7.58 -13.74
N ARG A 51 -10.42 -7.89 -12.46
CA ARG A 51 -11.67 -8.47 -11.95
C ARG A 51 -12.78 -7.42 -11.78
N GLY A 52 -12.48 -6.14 -12.00
CA GLY A 52 -13.48 -5.07 -11.95
C GLY A 52 -13.96 -4.73 -10.53
N VAL A 53 -13.20 -5.05 -9.51
CA VAL A 53 -13.59 -4.85 -8.09
C VAL A 53 -12.71 -3.84 -7.35
N LEU A 54 -11.76 -3.22 -8.02
CA LEU A 54 -10.82 -2.29 -7.38
C LEU A 54 -11.45 -0.92 -7.18
N ASP A 55 -11.73 -0.55 -5.92
CA ASP A 55 -12.24 0.78 -5.57
C ASP A 55 -11.14 1.77 -5.21
N GLY A 56 -10.07 1.31 -4.62
CA GLY A 56 -8.99 2.18 -4.22
C GLY A 56 -7.76 1.45 -3.72
N ILE A 57 -6.68 2.22 -3.52
CA ILE A 57 -5.45 1.73 -2.90
C ILE A 57 -4.98 2.73 -1.85
N ILE A 58 -4.50 2.19 -0.73
CA ILE A 58 -3.88 2.95 0.35
C ILE A 58 -2.39 2.63 0.34
N PHE A 59 -1.56 3.65 0.18
CA PHE A 59 -0.11 3.53 0.25
C PHE A 59 0.34 3.57 1.70
N SER A 60 0.81 2.42 2.16
CA SER A 60 1.30 2.15 3.50
C SER A 60 2.49 1.22 3.29
N GLY A 61 3.65 1.55 3.81
CA GLY A 61 4.89 0.86 3.46
C GLY A 61 5.14 -0.43 4.23
N ALA A 62 6.10 -1.19 3.75
CA ALA A 62 6.61 -2.40 4.39
C ALA A 62 8.06 -2.64 3.98
N GLY A 63 8.77 -3.46 4.72
CA GLY A 63 10.14 -3.79 4.38
C GLY A 63 10.69 -4.97 5.18
N PRO A 64 11.84 -5.50 4.76
CA PRO A 64 12.42 -6.72 5.31
C PRO A 64 13.23 -6.53 6.59
N GLU A 65 13.41 -5.28 7.04
CA GLU A 65 14.26 -4.98 8.18
C GLU A 65 13.46 -4.51 9.39
N GLU A 66 14.04 -4.69 10.57
CA GLU A 66 13.53 -4.08 11.79
C GLU A 66 13.77 -2.58 11.73
N THR A 67 12.79 -1.79 12.14
CA THR A 67 12.85 -0.32 12.19
C THR A 67 12.27 0.19 13.50
N GLN A 68 12.31 1.49 13.71
CA GLN A 68 11.63 2.12 14.84
C GLN A 68 10.11 1.86 14.86
N TYR A 69 9.55 1.40 13.74
CA TYR A 69 8.11 1.16 13.58
C TYR A 69 7.71 -0.30 13.81
N GLY A 70 8.68 -1.20 13.97
CA GLY A 70 8.41 -2.59 14.27
C GLY A 70 9.40 -3.56 13.65
N TYR A 71 9.08 -4.83 13.76
CA TYR A 71 9.93 -5.93 13.31
C TYR A 71 9.88 -6.12 11.79
N SER A 72 10.79 -6.96 11.28
CA SER A 72 10.87 -7.32 9.87
C SER A 72 9.51 -7.79 9.32
N TRP A 73 9.10 -7.22 8.21
CA TRP A 73 7.82 -7.54 7.53
C TRP A 73 6.57 -7.31 8.39
N ILE A 74 6.64 -6.35 9.32
CA ILE A 74 5.44 -5.96 10.07
C ILE A 74 4.42 -5.30 9.12
N ASP A 75 3.16 -5.62 9.31
CA ASP A 75 2.03 -4.88 8.71
C ASP A 75 1.75 -3.64 9.57
N GLY A 76 2.69 -2.71 9.57
CA GLY A 76 2.76 -1.60 10.52
C GLY A 76 2.78 -0.22 9.90
N HIS A 77 2.44 -0.09 8.64
CA HIS A 77 2.34 1.20 7.96
C HIS A 77 3.65 1.98 7.93
N LEU A 78 4.75 1.36 7.46
CA LEU A 78 6.01 2.06 7.28
C LEU A 78 5.85 3.28 6.37
N PRO A 79 6.67 4.33 6.57
CA PRO A 79 6.76 5.42 5.61
C PRO A 79 7.21 4.95 4.22
N ALA A 80 7.12 5.84 3.23
CA ALA A 80 7.77 5.62 1.95
C ALA A 80 9.29 5.60 2.13
N GLN A 81 9.99 5.06 1.14
CA GLN A 81 11.46 4.93 1.20
C GLN A 81 12.16 6.28 1.40
N ALA A 82 11.60 7.38 0.91
CA ALA A 82 12.16 8.72 1.12
C ALA A 82 12.28 9.07 2.61
N ASP A 83 11.43 8.51 3.46
CA ASP A 83 11.37 8.81 4.89
C ASP A 83 11.78 7.63 5.78
N GLU A 84 11.91 6.45 5.20
CA GLU A 84 12.43 5.24 5.85
C GLU A 84 13.18 4.42 4.80
N ALA A 85 14.49 4.51 4.78
CA ALA A 85 15.33 3.97 3.70
C ALA A 85 15.17 2.46 3.47
N THR A 86 14.73 1.70 4.47
CA THR A 86 14.52 0.25 4.36
C THR A 86 13.14 -0.13 3.84
N SER A 87 12.24 0.83 3.68
CA SER A 87 10.92 0.60 3.09
C SER A 87 11.05 0.25 1.61
N LEU A 88 10.34 -0.77 1.18
CA LEU A 88 10.28 -1.16 -0.23
C LEU A 88 9.36 -0.26 -1.05
N MET A 89 8.58 0.58 -0.39
CA MET A 89 7.65 1.51 -1.05
C MET A 89 8.39 2.75 -1.52
N ASP A 90 9.13 2.62 -2.62
CA ASP A 90 9.85 3.74 -3.23
C ASP A 90 8.95 4.50 -4.21
N GLU A 91 9.48 5.58 -4.76
CA GLU A 91 8.76 6.45 -5.68
C GLU A 91 8.27 5.69 -6.92
N ALA A 92 9.11 4.83 -7.50
CA ALA A 92 8.76 4.05 -8.68
C ALA A 92 7.63 3.05 -8.39
N GLU A 93 7.66 2.40 -7.23
CA GLU A 93 6.62 1.47 -6.80
C GLU A 93 5.28 2.18 -6.59
N ILE A 94 5.29 3.32 -5.94
CA ILE A 94 4.09 4.14 -5.75
C ILE A 94 3.53 4.56 -7.11
N ALA A 95 4.38 5.06 -8.00
CA ALA A 95 3.97 5.53 -9.31
C ALA A 95 3.32 4.41 -10.15
N ARG A 96 3.97 3.24 -10.24
CA ARG A 96 3.42 2.14 -11.04
C ARG A 96 2.10 1.61 -10.48
N CYS A 97 2.00 1.49 -9.16
CA CYS A 97 0.76 1.02 -8.53
C CYS A 97 -0.37 2.05 -8.65
N ALA A 98 -0.07 3.34 -8.52
CA ALA A 98 -1.05 4.39 -8.70
C ALA A 98 -1.60 4.40 -10.14
N GLN A 99 -0.71 4.32 -11.12
CA GLN A 99 -1.11 4.26 -12.53
C GLN A 99 -1.95 3.02 -12.84
N ALA A 100 -1.52 1.86 -12.36
CA ALA A 100 -2.26 0.62 -12.55
C ALA A 100 -3.62 0.66 -11.85
N ALA A 101 -3.69 1.24 -10.65
CA ALA A 101 -4.94 1.37 -9.92
C ALA A 101 -5.95 2.25 -10.66
N VAL A 102 -5.52 3.40 -11.15
CA VAL A 102 -6.38 4.31 -11.95
C VAL A 102 -6.85 3.61 -13.22
N ALA A 103 -5.94 2.96 -13.95
CA ALA A 103 -6.29 2.19 -15.15
C ALA A 103 -7.24 1.04 -14.85
N GLY A 104 -7.15 0.45 -13.66
CA GLY A 104 -8.02 -0.63 -13.19
C GLY A 104 -9.36 -0.18 -12.62
N GLY A 105 -9.65 1.12 -12.63
CA GLY A 105 -10.94 1.66 -12.20
C GLY A 105 -11.00 2.18 -10.77
N ALA A 106 -9.85 2.30 -10.09
CA ALA A 106 -9.82 2.85 -8.74
C ALA A 106 -10.40 4.28 -8.69
N LYS A 107 -11.24 4.52 -7.71
CA LYS A 107 -11.91 5.82 -7.52
C LYS A 107 -11.11 6.76 -6.63
N TYR A 108 -10.17 6.23 -5.88
CA TYR A 108 -9.32 7.04 -4.99
C TYR A 108 -7.99 6.36 -4.69
N LEU A 109 -7.04 7.21 -4.33
CA LEU A 109 -5.71 6.84 -3.85
C LEU A 109 -5.54 7.50 -2.49
N GLY A 110 -4.96 6.81 -1.54
CA GLY A 110 -4.73 7.35 -0.21
C GLY A 110 -3.37 6.96 0.34
N ALA A 111 -3.01 7.57 1.46
CA ALA A 111 -1.77 7.25 2.16
C ALA A 111 -2.03 7.16 3.66
N LYS A 112 -1.40 6.17 4.28
CA LYS A 112 -1.46 5.98 5.73
C LYS A 112 -0.12 5.45 6.20
N VAL A 113 0.67 6.28 6.86
CA VAL A 113 2.00 5.91 7.32
C VAL A 113 2.22 6.33 8.76
N CYS A 114 3.04 5.56 9.47
CA CYS A 114 3.58 5.97 10.75
C CYS A 114 4.54 7.13 10.56
N VAL A 115 4.73 7.90 11.61
CA VAL A 115 5.68 9.01 11.63
C VAL A 115 6.58 8.86 12.86
N PRO A 116 7.78 9.48 12.87
CA PRO A 116 8.59 9.51 14.08
C PRO A 116 7.80 10.06 15.26
N LYS A 117 8.06 9.56 16.45
CA LYS A 117 7.29 9.87 17.65
C LYS A 117 7.16 11.38 17.93
N ASP A 118 8.21 12.13 17.63
CA ASP A 118 8.31 13.57 17.85
C ASP A 118 8.28 14.39 16.57
N ALA A 119 7.72 13.82 15.49
CA ALA A 119 7.58 14.51 14.21
C ALA A 119 6.70 15.75 14.34
N SER A 120 7.17 16.87 13.79
CA SER A 120 6.39 18.10 13.69
C SER A 120 5.22 17.92 12.69
N LEU A 121 4.25 18.81 12.73
CA LEU A 121 3.19 18.84 11.72
C LEU A 121 3.76 19.00 10.31
N GLU A 122 4.72 19.88 10.15
CA GLU A 122 5.39 20.12 8.87
C GLU A 122 6.05 18.86 8.34
N GLN A 123 6.75 18.11 9.19
CA GLN A 123 7.38 16.85 8.82
C GLN A 123 6.33 15.80 8.40
N ARG A 124 5.24 15.69 9.14
CA ARG A 124 4.13 14.78 8.81
C ARG A 124 3.52 15.09 7.46
N LEU A 125 3.29 16.38 7.18
CA LEU A 125 2.77 16.82 5.89
C LEU A 125 3.74 16.51 4.76
N ALA A 126 5.04 16.73 4.98
CA ALA A 126 6.06 16.41 3.98
C ALA A 126 6.08 14.91 3.63
N MET A 127 5.94 14.05 4.63
CA MET A 127 5.90 12.60 4.43
C MET A 127 4.71 12.18 3.57
N LEU A 128 3.53 12.74 3.81
CA LEU A 128 2.35 12.47 2.99
C LEU A 128 2.50 13.05 1.57
N THR A 129 3.07 14.26 1.48
CA THR A 129 3.31 14.93 0.20
C THR A 129 4.23 14.11 -0.70
N ASN A 130 5.27 13.48 -0.14
CA ASN A 130 6.16 12.60 -0.90
C ASN A 130 5.39 11.47 -1.59
N ILE A 131 4.41 10.89 -0.91
CA ILE A 131 3.58 9.83 -1.47
C ILE A 131 2.65 10.37 -2.55
N TYR A 132 1.97 11.47 -2.30
CA TYR A 132 1.04 12.06 -3.26
C TYR A 132 1.75 12.50 -4.55
N ARG A 133 2.94 13.08 -4.43
CA ARG A 133 3.75 13.44 -5.61
C ARG A 133 4.13 12.20 -6.42
N ALA A 134 4.53 11.13 -5.76
CA ALA A 134 4.86 9.88 -6.43
C ALA A 134 3.65 9.29 -7.16
N CYS A 135 2.44 9.51 -6.66
CA CYS A 135 1.20 9.13 -7.36
C CYS A 135 0.90 9.98 -8.60
N GLY A 136 1.61 11.10 -8.81
CA GLY A 136 1.30 12.04 -9.88
C GLY A 136 0.20 13.03 -9.53
N VAL A 137 -0.14 13.16 -8.26
CA VAL A 137 -1.18 14.09 -7.78
C VAL A 137 -0.54 15.43 -7.40
N GLY A 138 -1.19 16.53 -7.76
CA GLY A 138 -0.74 17.87 -7.39
C GLY A 138 0.27 18.49 -8.35
N GLU A 139 0.43 17.96 -9.53
CA GLU A 139 1.23 18.55 -10.61
C GLU A 139 0.39 19.44 -11.51
#